data_231c8d60d49e9362c71722790edec0fc
#
_entry.id   231c8d60d49e9362c71722790edec0fc
#
_cell.length_a   1.000
_cell.length_b   1.000
_cell.length_c   1.000
_cell.angle_alpha   90.00
_cell.angle_beta   90.00
_cell.angle_gamma   90.00
#
_symmetry.space_group_name_H-M   'P 1'
#
loop_
_entity.id
_entity.type
_entity.pdbx_description
1 polymer ?
#
loop_
_entity_poly.entity_id
_entity_poly.type
_entity_poly.pdbx_seq_one_letter_code
_entity_poly.pdbx_strand_id
1 'polypeptide(L)'
;MVLYLVRHGRPIINPEVPASTWVLDPQYEHQVTDLAGRAPWPADALWFTSPEPKARRTALLLAGQEVPVVEDLREHDRTGNGWVPNFADVVREAFAAPHAEVRPGWEPISRTRSRVVEAARQIVAEHPGRDVVLVGHGTAWTLLAAELTATEPDLERWRSLAMPDVITIEETTHLGLAQDASADDRISPRDQAAG
;
A
#
# COMPACT_ATOMS: atom_id res chain seq x y z
N MET A 1 10.12 -9.07 -9.09
CA MET A 1 8.83 -8.81 -8.43
C MET A 1 8.65 -7.31 -8.34
N VAL A 2 7.52 -6.81 -8.78
CA VAL A 2 7.16 -5.39 -8.70
C VAL A 2 5.95 -5.23 -7.80
N LEU A 3 5.94 -4.19 -6.97
CA LEU A 3 4.80 -3.84 -6.12
C LEU A 3 4.16 -2.55 -6.65
N TYR A 4 2.87 -2.62 -6.96
CA TYR A 4 2.09 -1.50 -7.47
C TYR A 4 1.15 -1.02 -6.35
N LEU A 5 1.38 0.18 -5.84
CA LEU A 5 0.58 0.80 -4.79
C LEU A 5 -0.43 1.75 -5.43
N VAL A 6 -1.67 1.32 -5.55
CA VAL A 6 -2.73 2.07 -6.21
C VAL A 6 -3.53 2.87 -5.18
N ARG A 7 -3.57 4.18 -5.32
CA ARG A 7 -4.49 5.03 -4.58
C ARG A 7 -5.90 4.90 -5.17
N HIS A 8 -6.91 4.74 -4.33
CA HIS A 8 -8.33 4.68 -4.74
C HIS A 8 -8.75 5.88 -5.59
N GLY A 9 -9.79 5.71 -6.42
CA GLY A 9 -10.45 6.76 -7.17
C GLY A 9 -11.13 7.79 -6.28
N ARG A 10 -11.64 8.88 -6.86
CA ARG A 10 -12.26 9.99 -6.13
C ARG A 10 -13.49 9.50 -5.35
N PRO A 11 -13.57 9.74 -4.03
CA PRO A 11 -14.74 9.37 -3.23
C PRO A 11 -15.79 10.48 -3.21
N ILE A 12 -17.04 10.11 -2.90
CA ILE A 12 -18.03 11.06 -2.43
C ILE A 12 -17.65 11.51 -1.03
N ILE A 13 -17.36 12.80 -0.87
CA ILE A 13 -17.01 13.39 0.41
C ILE A 13 -18.29 13.66 1.21
N ASN A 14 -18.42 13.03 2.39
CA ASN A 14 -19.45 13.36 3.36
C ASN A 14 -18.80 13.73 4.70
N PRO A 15 -18.78 15.02 5.07
CA PRO A 15 -18.14 15.48 6.31
C PRO A 15 -18.80 14.96 7.60
N GLU A 16 -20.00 14.40 7.53
CA GLU A 16 -20.76 13.93 8.69
C GLU A 16 -20.39 12.52 9.14
N VAL A 17 -19.64 11.78 8.29
CA VAL A 17 -19.24 10.42 8.58
C VAL A 17 -17.72 10.25 8.41
N PRO A 18 -17.12 9.24 9.07
CA PRO A 18 -15.69 8.97 8.92
C PRO A 18 -15.28 8.72 7.46
N ALA A 19 -14.14 9.26 7.06
CA ALA A 19 -13.63 9.09 5.69
C ALA A 19 -13.39 7.62 5.30
N SER A 20 -13.19 6.73 6.27
CA SER A 20 -13.10 5.27 6.06
C SER A 20 -14.37 4.65 5.48
N THR A 21 -15.53 5.30 5.68
CA THR A 21 -16.83 4.83 5.17
C THR A 21 -17.21 5.41 3.80
N TRP A 22 -16.43 6.36 3.28
CA TRP A 22 -16.75 7.00 1.99
C TRP A 22 -16.66 5.99 0.84
N VAL A 23 -17.63 6.11 -0.07
CA VAL A 23 -17.71 5.29 -1.28
C VAL A 23 -17.05 6.00 -2.46
N LEU A 24 -16.65 5.24 -3.48
CA LEU A 24 -16.19 5.79 -4.76
C LEU A 24 -17.33 6.58 -5.41
N ASP A 25 -17.02 7.75 -5.95
CA ASP A 25 -17.99 8.56 -6.70
C ASP A 25 -18.23 7.95 -8.10
N PRO A 26 -19.45 7.50 -8.41
CA PRO A 26 -19.78 6.92 -9.72
C PRO A 26 -19.48 7.85 -10.90
N GLN A 27 -19.54 9.16 -10.71
CA GLN A 27 -19.24 10.13 -11.76
C GLN A 27 -17.77 10.08 -12.21
N TYR A 28 -16.89 9.59 -11.35
CA TYR A 28 -15.44 9.52 -11.60
C TYR A 28 -14.92 8.09 -11.80
N GLU A 29 -15.79 7.08 -11.90
CA GLU A 29 -15.36 5.69 -12.17
C GLU A 29 -14.62 5.57 -13.50
N HIS A 30 -14.94 6.40 -14.50
CA HIS A 30 -14.22 6.45 -15.77
C HIS A 30 -12.71 6.72 -15.58
N GLN A 31 -12.30 7.52 -14.58
CA GLN A 31 -10.88 7.76 -14.30
C GLN A 31 -10.17 6.50 -13.81
N VAL A 32 -10.89 5.61 -13.12
CA VAL A 32 -10.35 4.32 -12.69
C VAL A 32 -10.21 3.38 -13.89
N THR A 33 -11.21 3.31 -14.77
CA THR A 33 -11.13 2.48 -15.98
C THR A 33 -10.09 3.00 -16.98
N ASP A 34 -9.91 4.32 -17.06
CA ASP A 34 -8.82 4.92 -17.85
C ASP A 34 -7.43 4.54 -17.31
N LEU A 35 -7.28 4.44 -15.98
CA LEU A 35 -6.04 3.92 -15.39
C LEU A 35 -5.82 2.46 -15.78
N ALA A 36 -6.86 1.61 -15.75
CA ALA A 36 -6.76 0.21 -16.16
C ALA A 36 -6.23 0.05 -17.60
N GLY A 37 -6.67 0.92 -18.52
CA GLY A 37 -6.25 0.89 -19.93
C GLY A 37 -4.79 1.27 -20.19
N ARG A 38 -4.11 1.85 -19.21
CA ARG A 38 -2.68 2.28 -19.28
C ARG A 38 -1.83 1.76 -18.12
N ALA A 39 -2.37 0.78 -17.41
CA ALA A 39 -1.77 0.28 -16.21
C ALA A 39 -0.42 -0.40 -16.45
N PRO A 40 0.56 -0.23 -15.54
CA PRO A 40 1.90 -0.80 -15.67
C PRO A 40 1.98 -2.26 -15.21
N TRP A 41 0.96 -2.81 -14.56
CA TRP A 41 0.98 -4.17 -14.00
C TRP A 41 0.69 -5.24 -15.04
N PRO A 42 1.30 -6.45 -14.92
CA PRO A 42 1.04 -7.57 -15.80
C PRO A 42 -0.36 -8.19 -15.54
N ALA A 43 -0.88 -8.89 -16.55
CA ALA A 43 -2.22 -9.49 -16.48
C ALA A 43 -2.38 -10.57 -15.40
N ASP A 44 -1.29 -11.18 -14.97
CA ASP A 44 -1.25 -12.23 -13.94
C ASP A 44 -0.81 -11.71 -12.57
N ALA A 45 -0.74 -10.39 -12.37
CA ALA A 45 -0.46 -9.78 -11.07
C ALA A 45 -1.49 -10.22 -10.02
N LEU A 46 -1.03 -10.38 -8.79
CA LEU A 46 -1.90 -10.67 -7.66
C LEU A 46 -2.47 -9.37 -7.09
N TRP A 47 -3.74 -9.42 -6.69
CA TRP A 47 -4.47 -8.25 -6.23
C TRP A 47 -4.91 -8.38 -4.79
N PHE A 48 -4.77 -7.28 -4.03
CA PHE A 48 -5.28 -7.13 -2.67
C PHE A 48 -5.80 -5.72 -2.47
N THR A 49 -6.76 -5.55 -1.56
CA THR A 49 -7.35 -4.23 -1.31
C THR A 49 -7.54 -3.94 0.18
N SER A 50 -7.51 -2.66 0.52
CA SER A 50 -7.99 -2.13 1.79
C SER A 50 -9.48 -2.45 2.01
N PRO A 51 -9.96 -2.58 3.27
CA PRO A 51 -11.37 -2.83 3.57
C PRO A 51 -12.29 -1.66 3.22
N GLU A 52 -11.75 -0.46 3.01
CA GLU A 52 -12.57 0.74 2.81
C GLU A 52 -13.34 0.72 1.47
N PRO A 53 -14.63 1.10 1.44
CA PRO A 53 -15.50 0.92 0.27
C PRO A 53 -14.96 1.55 -1.02
N LYS A 54 -14.36 2.74 -0.95
CA LYS A 54 -13.74 3.41 -2.10
C LYS A 54 -12.57 2.62 -2.70
N ALA A 55 -11.76 1.98 -1.85
CA ALA A 55 -10.63 1.17 -2.29
C ALA A 55 -11.12 -0.17 -2.89
N ARG A 56 -12.06 -0.84 -2.24
CA ARG A 56 -12.69 -2.07 -2.75
C ARG A 56 -13.33 -1.87 -4.12
N ARG A 57 -14.11 -0.78 -4.28
CA ARG A 57 -14.74 -0.46 -5.56
C ARG A 57 -13.70 -0.14 -6.64
N THR A 58 -12.62 0.57 -6.28
CA THR A 58 -11.49 0.83 -7.20
C THR A 58 -10.83 -0.48 -7.62
N ALA A 59 -10.54 -1.37 -6.68
CA ALA A 59 -9.94 -2.68 -6.96
C ALA A 59 -10.81 -3.53 -7.89
N LEU A 60 -12.12 -3.60 -7.62
CA LEU A 60 -13.09 -4.31 -8.48
C LEU A 60 -13.06 -3.80 -9.92
N LEU A 61 -13.03 -2.48 -10.12
CA LEU A 61 -13.01 -1.87 -11.46
C LEU A 61 -11.69 -2.14 -12.20
N LEU A 62 -10.56 -2.16 -11.48
CA LEU A 62 -9.24 -2.39 -12.07
C LEU A 62 -8.96 -3.86 -12.36
N ALA A 63 -9.33 -4.76 -11.44
CA ALA A 63 -9.09 -6.20 -11.56
C ALA A 63 -10.18 -6.93 -12.34
N GLY A 64 -11.34 -6.30 -12.56
CA GLY A 64 -12.51 -6.92 -13.19
C GLY A 64 -13.22 -7.97 -12.34
N GLN A 65 -12.80 -8.17 -11.10
CA GLN A 65 -13.37 -9.13 -10.14
C GLN A 65 -13.13 -8.68 -8.70
N GLU A 66 -13.87 -9.26 -7.76
CA GLU A 66 -13.59 -9.07 -6.33
C GLU A 66 -12.20 -9.64 -5.99
N VAL A 67 -11.48 -8.92 -5.13
CA VAL A 67 -10.13 -9.30 -4.70
C VAL A 67 -10.07 -9.46 -3.17
N PRO A 68 -9.11 -10.23 -2.64
CA PRO A 68 -8.92 -10.37 -1.20
C PRO A 68 -8.78 -9.04 -0.48
N VAL A 69 -9.49 -8.91 0.63
CA VAL A 69 -9.46 -7.74 1.51
C VAL A 69 -8.45 -7.98 2.63
N VAL A 70 -7.55 -7.02 2.83
CA VAL A 70 -6.55 -7.06 3.90
C VAL A 70 -6.78 -5.86 4.82
N GLU A 71 -7.18 -6.15 6.06
CA GLU A 71 -7.61 -5.14 7.05
C GLU A 71 -6.54 -4.08 7.32
N ASP A 72 -5.29 -4.51 7.43
CA ASP A 72 -4.18 -3.63 7.77
C ASP A 72 -3.68 -2.75 6.60
N LEU A 73 -4.28 -2.88 5.42
CA LEU A 73 -4.08 -1.93 4.31
C LEU A 73 -4.99 -0.69 4.39
N ARG A 74 -5.82 -0.53 5.45
CA ARG A 74 -6.67 0.64 5.64
C ARG A 74 -5.84 1.93 5.77
N GLU A 75 -6.51 3.08 5.52
CA GLU A 75 -5.86 4.39 5.65
C GLU A 75 -5.47 4.67 7.12
N HIS A 76 -4.65 5.68 7.32
CA HIS A 76 -4.37 6.28 8.62
C HIS A 76 -5.68 6.53 9.37
N ASP A 77 -5.86 5.89 10.53
CA ASP A 77 -7.11 5.98 11.29
C ASP A 77 -7.28 7.37 11.91
N ARG A 78 -8.44 7.97 11.63
CA ARG A 78 -8.80 9.34 12.02
C ARG A 78 -10.24 9.40 12.54
N THR A 79 -10.68 8.33 13.20
CA THR A 79 -12.09 8.11 13.55
C THR A 79 -12.67 9.11 14.52
N GLY A 80 -11.88 9.80 15.31
CA GLY A 80 -12.37 10.78 16.30
C GLY A 80 -12.77 12.14 15.75
N ASN A 81 -12.62 12.40 14.44
CA ASN A 81 -12.81 13.73 13.88
C ASN A 81 -13.69 13.70 12.64
N GLY A 82 -14.63 14.62 12.55
CA GLY A 82 -15.35 14.93 11.31
C GLY A 82 -14.43 15.65 10.31
N TRP A 83 -14.99 16.61 9.58
CA TRP A 83 -14.20 17.44 8.65
C TRP A 83 -13.06 18.17 9.36
N VAL A 84 -11.84 18.01 8.86
CA VAL A 84 -10.63 18.67 9.40
C VAL A 84 -10.23 19.81 8.48
N PRO A 85 -10.42 21.08 8.91
CA PRO A 85 -9.85 22.21 8.19
C PRO A 85 -8.33 22.12 8.11
N ASN A 86 -7.74 22.58 7.01
CA ASN A 86 -6.29 22.54 6.80
C ASN A 86 -5.69 21.13 6.92
N PHE A 87 -6.41 20.13 6.42
CA PHE A 87 -6.06 18.72 6.51
C PHE A 87 -4.59 18.42 6.16
N ALA A 88 -4.06 19.06 5.11
CA ALA A 88 -2.67 18.85 4.70
C ALA A 88 -1.64 19.29 5.75
N ASP A 89 -1.96 20.33 6.54
CA ASP A 89 -1.07 20.81 7.60
C ASP A 89 -1.08 19.84 8.79
N VAL A 90 -2.26 19.31 9.14
CA VAL A 90 -2.39 18.31 10.21
C VAL A 90 -1.70 16.99 9.83
N VAL A 91 -1.79 16.58 8.57
CA VAL A 91 -1.03 15.41 8.09
C VAL A 91 0.48 15.66 8.20
N ARG A 92 0.95 16.86 7.82
CA ARG A 92 2.37 17.22 7.98
C ARG A 92 2.81 17.16 9.43
N GLU A 93 1.98 17.65 10.36
CA GLU A 93 2.22 17.56 11.81
C GLU A 93 2.34 16.09 12.26
N ALA A 94 1.45 15.20 11.79
CA ALA A 94 1.51 13.78 12.10
C ALA A 94 2.81 13.13 11.60
N PHE A 95 3.29 13.46 10.42
CA PHE A 95 4.57 12.99 9.92
C PHE A 95 5.77 13.54 10.70
N ALA A 96 5.68 14.78 11.20
CA ALA A 96 6.73 15.39 12.03
C ALA A 96 6.77 14.83 13.45
N ALA A 97 5.66 14.27 13.97
CA ALA A 97 5.54 13.68 15.29
C ALA A 97 5.00 12.24 15.22
N PRO A 98 5.74 11.28 14.64
CA PRO A 98 5.20 9.99 14.21
C PRO A 98 4.66 9.10 15.33
N HIS A 99 5.09 9.33 16.56
CA HIS A 99 4.65 8.58 17.74
C HIS A 99 3.53 9.28 18.54
N ALA A 100 3.13 10.49 18.14
CA ALA A 100 2.12 11.27 18.84
C ALA A 100 0.74 11.11 18.21
N GLU A 101 -0.29 11.15 19.05
CA GLU A 101 -1.66 11.42 18.66
C GLU A 101 -1.82 12.94 18.46
N VAL A 102 -1.60 13.41 17.23
CA VAL A 102 -1.61 14.86 16.92
C VAL A 102 -3.01 15.47 17.04
N ARG A 103 -4.04 14.65 17.00
CA ARG A 103 -5.45 15.01 17.20
C ARG A 103 -6.18 13.89 17.92
N PRO A 104 -7.16 14.17 18.78
CA PRO A 104 -7.98 13.14 19.42
C PRO A 104 -8.61 12.20 18.39
N GLY A 105 -8.39 10.89 18.54
CA GLY A 105 -8.89 9.87 17.62
C GLY A 105 -8.04 9.64 16.35
N TRP A 106 -6.88 10.29 16.23
CA TRP A 106 -5.92 9.95 15.19
C TRP A 106 -4.91 8.93 15.72
N GLU A 107 -4.78 7.79 15.07
CA GLU A 107 -3.70 6.87 15.44
C GLU A 107 -2.33 7.55 15.23
N PRO A 108 -1.31 7.31 16.06
CA PRO A 108 0.06 7.70 15.74
C PRO A 108 0.46 7.15 14.39
N ILE A 109 1.05 7.99 13.52
CA ILE A 109 1.35 7.59 12.13
C ILE A 109 2.35 6.42 12.04
N SER A 110 3.18 6.24 13.09
CA SER A 110 4.04 5.08 13.25
C SER A 110 3.27 3.76 13.34
N ARG A 111 2.05 3.74 13.87
CA ARG A 111 1.17 2.56 13.89
C ARG A 111 0.66 2.25 12.49
N THR A 112 0.23 3.28 11.74
CA THR A 112 -0.13 3.12 10.32
C THR A 112 1.03 2.48 9.55
N ARG A 113 2.25 3.03 9.70
CA ARG A 113 3.46 2.48 9.07
C ARG A 113 3.66 1.01 9.42
N SER A 114 3.67 0.67 10.72
CA SER A 114 3.95 -0.69 11.17
C SER A 114 2.96 -1.71 10.59
N ARG A 115 1.63 -1.44 10.65
CA ARG A 115 0.64 -2.40 10.16
C ARG A 115 0.65 -2.56 8.64
N VAL A 116 0.80 -1.45 7.90
CA VAL A 116 0.82 -1.48 6.43
C VAL A 116 2.06 -2.21 5.91
N VAL A 117 3.22 -1.95 6.52
CA VAL A 117 4.48 -2.62 6.17
C VAL A 117 4.39 -4.10 6.48
N GLU A 118 3.88 -4.48 7.65
CA GLU A 118 3.75 -5.89 8.03
C GLU A 118 2.78 -6.63 7.11
N ALA A 119 1.62 -6.03 6.77
CA ALA A 119 0.68 -6.61 5.81
C ALA A 119 1.32 -6.82 4.43
N ALA A 120 2.07 -5.83 3.93
CA ALA A 120 2.77 -5.95 2.66
C ALA A 120 3.86 -7.04 2.70
N ARG A 121 4.61 -7.15 3.80
CA ARG A 121 5.61 -8.22 4.02
C ARG A 121 4.98 -9.61 3.98
N GLN A 122 3.86 -9.81 4.66
CA GLN A 122 3.15 -11.08 4.67
C GLN A 122 2.68 -11.46 3.28
N ILE A 123 2.03 -10.53 2.56
CA ILE A 123 1.57 -10.78 1.18
C ILE A 123 2.74 -11.20 0.28
N VAL A 124 3.86 -10.48 0.34
CA VAL A 124 5.03 -10.78 -0.49
C VAL A 124 5.68 -12.11 -0.09
N ALA A 125 5.75 -12.43 1.20
CA ALA A 125 6.31 -13.69 1.69
C ALA A 125 5.46 -14.91 1.27
N GLU A 126 4.14 -14.77 1.23
CA GLU A 126 3.22 -15.81 0.77
C GLU A 126 3.23 -16.00 -0.75
N HIS A 127 3.75 -15.02 -1.50
CA HIS A 127 3.71 -15.01 -2.96
C HIS A 127 5.08 -14.68 -3.59
N PRO A 128 6.12 -15.48 -3.33
CA PRO A 128 7.48 -15.16 -3.78
C PRO A 128 7.58 -15.03 -5.29
N GLY A 129 8.25 -13.97 -5.74
CA GLY A 129 8.50 -13.71 -7.15
C GLY A 129 7.31 -13.21 -7.97
N ARG A 130 6.11 -13.08 -7.37
CA ARG A 130 4.91 -12.60 -8.05
C ARG A 130 4.82 -11.08 -7.98
N ASP A 131 4.37 -10.47 -9.06
CA ASP A 131 4.00 -9.06 -9.06
C ASP A 131 2.67 -8.85 -8.32
N VAL A 132 2.60 -7.81 -7.50
CA VAL A 132 1.47 -7.57 -6.60
C VAL A 132 0.92 -6.16 -6.77
N VAL A 133 -0.40 -6.04 -6.82
CA VAL A 133 -1.14 -4.76 -6.82
C VAL A 133 -1.88 -4.61 -5.49
N LEU A 134 -1.55 -3.58 -4.75
CA LEU A 134 -2.23 -3.21 -3.50
C LEU A 134 -3.08 -1.97 -3.74
N VAL A 135 -4.40 -2.08 -3.57
CA VAL A 135 -5.31 -0.94 -3.74
C VAL A 135 -5.70 -0.36 -2.38
N GLY A 136 -5.40 0.92 -2.17
CA GLY A 136 -5.65 1.59 -0.90
C GLY A 136 -5.49 3.10 -0.95
N HIS A 137 -4.61 3.70 -0.14
CA HIS A 137 -4.73 5.08 0.28
C HIS A 137 -3.42 5.86 0.22
N GLY A 138 -3.54 7.19 0.16
CA GLY A 138 -2.38 8.06 -0.04
C GLY A 138 -1.39 8.05 1.11
N THR A 139 -1.85 8.17 2.37
CA THR A 139 -0.94 8.21 3.54
C THR A 139 -0.29 6.85 3.76
N ALA A 140 -1.08 5.77 3.68
CA ALA A 140 -0.60 4.40 3.80
C ALA A 140 0.51 4.10 2.76
N TRP A 141 0.28 4.48 1.50
CA TRP A 141 1.25 4.24 0.42
C TRP A 141 2.50 5.10 0.52
N THR A 142 2.39 6.34 1.00
CA THR A 142 3.56 7.18 1.25
C THR A 142 4.47 6.58 2.32
N LEU A 143 3.88 6.03 3.39
CA LEU A 143 4.64 5.36 4.44
C LEU A 143 5.27 4.05 3.96
N LEU A 144 4.50 3.23 3.22
CA LEU A 144 4.98 1.97 2.69
C LEU A 144 6.10 2.19 1.66
N ALA A 145 5.91 3.13 0.73
CA ALA A 145 6.94 3.45 -0.27
C ALA A 145 8.25 3.92 0.39
N ALA A 146 8.17 4.79 1.39
CA ALA A 146 9.33 5.25 2.14
C ALA A 146 10.10 4.09 2.81
N GLU A 147 9.37 3.14 3.43
CA GLU A 147 9.97 1.92 4.01
C GLU A 147 10.66 1.06 2.95
N LEU A 148 9.98 0.81 1.82
CA LEU A 148 10.47 -0.07 0.77
C LEU A 148 11.69 0.48 0.03
N THR A 149 11.80 1.81 -0.04
CA THR A 149 12.92 2.50 -0.71
C THR A 149 14.00 3.00 0.26
N ALA A 150 13.83 2.74 1.57
CA ALA A 150 14.72 3.25 2.63
C ALA A 150 14.92 4.78 2.57
N THR A 151 13.84 5.50 2.29
CA THR A 151 13.83 6.98 2.21
C THR A 151 12.92 7.58 3.28
N GLU A 152 13.00 8.90 3.46
CA GLU A 152 11.99 9.63 4.21
C GLU A 152 10.67 9.71 3.42
N PRO A 153 9.51 9.78 4.11
CA PRO A 153 8.21 9.95 3.45
C PRO A 153 8.16 11.23 2.61
N ASP A 154 7.84 11.09 1.33
CA ASP A 154 7.73 12.21 0.39
C ASP A 154 6.34 12.89 0.51
N LEU A 155 6.26 13.96 1.29
CA LEU A 155 5.02 14.70 1.52
C LEU A 155 4.60 15.58 0.32
N GLU A 156 5.53 15.98 -0.55
CA GLU A 156 5.18 16.70 -1.78
C GLU A 156 4.50 15.75 -2.76
N ARG A 157 5.04 14.54 -2.92
CA ARG A 157 4.37 13.49 -3.69
C ARG A 157 3.03 13.11 -3.08
N TRP A 158 2.93 12.90 -1.75
CA TRP A 158 1.66 12.63 -1.07
C TRP A 158 0.59 13.66 -1.43
N ARG A 159 0.95 14.95 -1.41
CA ARG A 159 0.05 16.06 -1.71
C ARG A 159 -0.39 16.08 -3.17
N SER A 160 0.48 15.67 -4.08
CA SER A 160 0.25 15.68 -5.53
C SER A 160 -0.39 14.41 -6.08
N LEU A 161 -0.49 13.33 -5.28
CA LEU A 161 -1.12 12.08 -5.71
C LEU A 161 -2.54 12.32 -6.22
N ALA A 162 -2.80 11.93 -7.46
CA ALA A 162 -4.14 11.95 -8.05
C ALA A 162 -5.07 10.87 -7.43
N MET A 163 -6.32 10.87 -7.83
CA MET A 163 -7.31 9.86 -7.48
C MET A 163 -8.08 9.41 -8.72
N PRO A 164 -7.71 8.21 -9.30
CA PRO A 164 -6.67 7.28 -8.84
C PRO A 164 -5.26 7.67 -9.22
N ASP A 165 -4.26 7.05 -8.57
CA ASP A 165 -2.83 7.16 -8.90
C ASP A 165 -2.13 5.83 -8.61
N VAL A 166 -0.90 5.66 -9.12
CA VAL A 166 -0.08 4.47 -8.86
C VAL A 166 1.37 4.84 -8.53
N ILE A 167 1.91 4.20 -7.50
CA ILE A 167 3.33 4.21 -7.17
C ILE A 167 3.89 2.83 -7.48
N THR A 168 4.89 2.75 -8.34
CA THR A 168 5.56 1.49 -8.70
C THR A 168 6.86 1.36 -7.91
N ILE A 169 7.05 0.22 -7.26
CA ILE A 169 8.26 -0.14 -6.51
C ILE A 169 8.87 -1.38 -7.17
N GLU A 170 10.00 -1.20 -7.84
CA GLU A 170 10.67 -2.27 -8.58
C GLU A 170 11.61 -3.10 -7.71
N GLU A 171 12.21 -2.49 -6.67
CA GLU A 171 13.13 -3.14 -5.75
C GLU A 171 12.53 -3.26 -4.36
N THR A 172 12.19 -4.48 -3.95
CA THR A 172 11.64 -4.77 -2.62
C THR A 172 12.73 -5.30 -1.65
N THR A 173 13.96 -4.90 -1.84
CA THR A 173 15.16 -5.38 -1.11
C THR A 173 15.05 -5.19 0.40
N HIS A 174 14.25 -4.22 0.86
CA HIS A 174 14.10 -3.90 2.29
C HIS A 174 12.93 -4.61 2.99
N LEU A 175 12.16 -5.46 2.29
CA LEU A 175 11.13 -6.28 2.94
C LEU A 175 11.71 -7.47 3.75
N GLY A 176 13.05 -7.59 3.84
CA GLY A 176 13.69 -8.66 4.60
C GLY A 176 13.59 -10.04 3.94
N LEU A 177 13.21 -10.09 2.66
CA LEU A 177 13.27 -11.30 1.84
C LEU A 177 14.67 -11.38 1.24
N ALA A 178 15.72 -11.49 2.09
CA ALA A 178 17.02 -11.91 1.63
C ALA A 178 16.87 -13.26 0.95
N GLN A 179 17.36 -13.34 -0.27
CA GLN A 179 17.44 -14.54 -1.06
C GLN A 179 18.23 -15.62 -0.28
N ASP A 180 17.55 -16.50 0.44
CA ASP A 180 18.10 -17.80 0.83
C ASP A 180 18.03 -18.73 -0.39
N ALA A 181 18.77 -18.36 -1.42
CA ALA A 181 18.99 -19.17 -2.60
C ALA A 181 20.50 -19.25 -2.88
N SER A 182 21.28 -19.78 -1.93
CA SER A 182 22.59 -20.40 -2.20
C SER A 182 23.13 -21.15 -0.97
N ALA A 183 22.47 -22.16 -0.55
CA ALA A 183 23.10 -23.28 0.17
C ALA A 183 23.29 -24.40 -0.83
N ASP A 184 24.15 -24.18 -1.78
CA ASP A 184 25.43 -24.80 -2.01
C ASP A 184 25.47 -26.32 -1.80
N ASP A 185 25.21 -26.95 -2.92
CA ASP A 185 25.51 -28.33 -3.21
C ASP A 185 27.02 -28.46 -3.48
N ARG A 186 27.85 -28.50 -2.41
CA ARG A 186 29.25 -28.93 -2.49
C ARG A 186 29.49 -30.06 -1.53
N ILE A 187 28.92 -31.21 -1.84
CA ILE A 187 29.49 -32.48 -1.38
C ILE A 187 30.46 -32.94 -2.46
N SER A 188 31.71 -32.62 -2.25
CA SER A 188 32.84 -33.20 -3.01
C SER A 188 33.05 -34.63 -2.54
N PRO A 189 33.08 -35.63 -3.42
CA PRO A 189 33.53 -36.97 -3.05
C PRO A 189 35.06 -36.98 -3.01
N ARG A 190 35.64 -37.11 -1.85
CA ARG A 190 37.05 -37.45 -1.74
C ARG A 190 37.23 -38.90 -1.31
N ASP A 191 37.86 -39.62 -2.21
CA ASP A 191 38.88 -40.66 -2.02
C ASP A 191 38.57 -41.80 -1.03
N GLN A 192 38.15 -42.89 -1.57
CA GLN A 192 38.57 -44.18 -1.10
C GLN A 192 39.51 -44.78 -2.19
N ALA A 193 40.79 -44.64 -1.97
CA ALA A 193 41.80 -45.47 -2.61
C ALA A 193 42.91 -45.78 -1.60
N ALA A 194 43.20 -47.04 -1.52
CA ALA A 194 44.42 -47.63 -1.02
C ALA A 194 44.54 -48.02 0.49
N GLY A 195 44.67 -49.30 0.67
CA GLY A 195 45.27 -49.97 1.82
C GLY A 195 44.76 -51.38 1.98
#